data_ccdb5fcb0af97a65791710cf2928efbd
#
_entry.id   ccdb5fcb0af97a65791710cf2928efbd
#
_cell.length_a   1.000
_cell.length_b   1.000
_cell.length_c   1.000
_cell.angle_alpha   90.00
_cell.angle_beta   90.00
_cell.angle_gamma   90.00
#
_symmetry.space_group_name_H-M   'P 1'
#
loop_
_entity.id
_entity.type
_entity.pdbx_description
1 polymer ?
#
loop_
_entity_poly.entity_id
_entity_poly.type
_entity_poly.pdbx_seq_one_letter_code
_entity_poly.pdbx_strand_id
1 'polypeptide(L)'
;MRRILGVVAVCGILVLSALPAGAQKVEKAPPGGPYKKVSELVKLPDFLPGIGTLYVDPKTLPEGPFLAYDHQEKLVSTIFMIPLKDLDAQKKWDDLAAPGGKVDHVSIYYNAGHPGVPEPHYHIVLWHVPKAQEQLVAK
;
A
#
# COMPACT_ATOMS: atom_id res chain seq x y z
N MET A 1 -71.72 7.83 -21.49
CA MET A 1 -70.64 6.92 -21.05
C MET A 1 -69.30 7.49 -21.52
N ARG A 2 -68.55 8.14 -20.63
CA ARG A 2 -67.15 8.68 -20.93
C ARG A 2 -66.21 7.87 -20.11
N ARG A 3 -65.36 7.09 -20.79
CA ARG A 3 -64.22 6.36 -20.17
C ARG A 3 -63.05 7.31 -20.04
N ILE A 4 -62.62 7.57 -18.80
CA ILE A 4 -61.43 8.32 -18.48
C ILE A 4 -60.27 7.29 -18.42
N LEU A 5 -59.33 7.36 -19.39
CA LEU A 5 -58.08 6.62 -19.30
C LEU A 5 -57.15 7.35 -18.35
N GLY A 6 -56.85 6.74 -17.24
CA GLY A 6 -55.79 7.19 -16.33
C GLY A 6 -54.41 6.80 -16.88
N VAL A 7 -53.58 7.79 -17.14
CA VAL A 7 -52.15 7.59 -17.46
C VAL A 7 -51.40 7.46 -16.16
N VAL A 8 -50.89 6.25 -15.89
CA VAL A 8 -49.97 6.03 -14.79
C VAL A 8 -48.55 6.38 -15.26
N ALA A 9 -48.02 7.50 -14.78
CA ALA A 9 -46.62 7.87 -14.99
C ALA A 9 -45.73 7.07 -14.02
N VAL A 10 -45.02 6.10 -14.55
CA VAL A 10 -43.99 5.38 -13.81
C VAL A 10 -42.75 6.24 -13.78
N CYS A 11 -42.47 6.93 -12.65
CA CYS A 11 -41.21 7.58 -12.36
C CYS A 11 -40.15 6.52 -12.08
N GLY A 12 -39.33 6.21 -13.10
CA GLY A 12 -38.16 5.36 -12.94
C GLY A 12 -37.07 6.10 -12.15
N ILE A 13 -36.85 5.67 -10.91
CA ILE A 13 -35.74 6.15 -10.09
C ILE A 13 -34.46 5.53 -10.68
N LEU A 14 -33.64 6.33 -11.38
CA LEU A 14 -32.29 5.95 -11.77
C LEU A 14 -31.45 5.91 -10.48
N VAL A 15 -31.24 4.72 -9.94
CA VAL A 15 -30.23 4.51 -8.91
C VAL A 15 -28.87 4.54 -9.59
N LEU A 16 -28.19 5.69 -9.53
CA LEU A 16 -26.79 5.79 -9.91
C LEU A 16 -25.98 4.98 -8.88
N SER A 17 -25.67 3.73 -9.19
CA SER A 17 -24.71 2.94 -8.44
C SER A 17 -23.34 3.58 -8.60
N ALA A 18 -22.86 4.32 -7.61
CA ALA A 18 -21.47 4.73 -7.53
C ALA A 18 -20.62 3.46 -7.46
N LEU A 19 -19.93 3.12 -8.54
CA LEU A 19 -18.91 2.08 -8.53
C LEU A 19 -17.86 2.50 -7.50
N PRO A 20 -17.42 1.60 -6.61
CA PRO A 20 -16.33 1.90 -5.70
C PRO A 20 -15.14 2.30 -6.57
N ALA A 21 -14.48 3.41 -6.20
CA ALA A 21 -13.23 3.84 -6.83
C ALA A 21 -12.32 2.61 -6.88
N GLY A 22 -12.00 2.14 -8.08
CA GLY A 22 -11.36 0.86 -8.30
C GLY A 22 -10.14 0.71 -7.40
N ALA A 23 -10.06 -0.40 -6.67
CA ALA A 23 -8.89 -0.74 -5.89
C ALA A 23 -7.67 -0.60 -6.80
N GLN A 24 -6.74 0.28 -6.43
CA GLN A 24 -5.55 0.57 -7.23
C GLN A 24 -4.79 -0.74 -7.43
N LYS A 25 -4.53 -1.09 -8.69
CA LYS A 25 -3.75 -2.29 -9.01
C LYS A 25 -2.30 -2.02 -8.64
N VAL A 26 -1.86 -2.64 -7.55
CA VAL A 26 -0.49 -2.49 -7.04
C VAL A 26 0.38 -3.73 -7.29
N GLU A 27 -0.12 -4.75 -7.97
CA GLU A 27 0.60 -6.02 -8.21
C GLU A 27 1.83 -5.86 -9.10
N LYS A 28 1.90 -4.77 -9.88
CA LYS A 28 3.01 -4.43 -10.79
C LYS A 28 3.51 -3.02 -10.56
N ALA A 29 4.84 -2.82 -10.64
CA ALA A 29 5.44 -1.49 -10.65
C ALA A 29 5.41 -0.87 -12.06
N PRO A 30 5.28 0.47 -12.15
CA PRO A 30 4.96 1.39 -11.06
C PRO A 30 3.49 1.27 -10.65
N PRO A 31 3.17 1.36 -9.34
CA PRO A 31 1.78 1.21 -8.87
C PRO A 31 0.83 2.33 -9.30
N GLY A 32 1.37 3.42 -9.82
CA GLY A 32 0.57 4.59 -10.25
C GLY A 32 -0.01 5.40 -9.07
N GLY A 33 -0.98 6.29 -9.38
CA GLY A 33 -1.62 7.14 -8.36
C GLY A 33 -0.65 8.05 -7.61
N PRO A 34 -0.76 8.15 -6.26
CA PRO A 34 0.07 9.04 -5.46
C PRO A 34 1.48 8.49 -5.21
N TYR A 35 1.74 7.22 -5.55
CA TYR A 35 3.01 6.56 -5.24
C TYR A 35 4.18 7.12 -6.05
N LYS A 36 5.30 7.34 -5.37
CA LYS A 36 6.57 7.75 -5.93
C LYS A 36 7.64 6.73 -5.57
N LYS A 37 8.62 6.53 -6.48
CA LYS A 37 9.77 5.69 -6.18
C LYS A 37 10.58 6.33 -5.04
N VAL A 38 10.95 5.55 -4.04
CA VAL A 38 11.64 6.07 -2.84
C VAL A 38 13.01 6.67 -3.20
N SER A 39 13.73 6.11 -4.18
CA SER A 39 15.01 6.64 -4.66
C SER A 39 14.89 8.03 -5.32
N GLU A 40 13.70 8.46 -5.72
CA GLU A 40 13.44 9.82 -6.21
C GLU A 40 13.21 10.82 -5.06
N LEU A 41 12.87 10.34 -3.87
CA LEU A 41 12.58 11.16 -2.69
C LEU A 41 13.80 11.31 -1.76
N VAL A 42 14.61 10.27 -1.67
CA VAL A 42 15.80 10.21 -0.83
C VAL A 42 16.95 9.55 -1.58
N LYS A 43 18.18 9.88 -1.21
CA LYS A 43 19.38 9.33 -1.86
C LYS A 43 19.58 7.87 -1.45
N LEU A 44 18.91 6.96 -2.13
CA LEU A 44 19.01 5.51 -1.99
C LEU A 44 19.14 4.85 -3.37
N PRO A 45 19.72 3.66 -3.47
CA PRO A 45 19.65 2.86 -4.71
C PRO A 45 18.20 2.56 -5.09
N ASP A 46 17.94 2.38 -6.38
CA ASP A 46 16.59 2.01 -6.89
C ASP A 46 16.14 0.66 -6.35
N PHE A 47 17.06 -0.29 -6.24
CA PHE A 47 16.82 -1.61 -5.69
C PHE A 47 17.63 -1.80 -4.41
N LEU A 48 16.95 -2.19 -3.34
CA LEU A 48 17.54 -2.42 -2.02
C LEU A 48 17.60 -3.94 -1.77
N PRO A 49 18.80 -4.54 -1.69
CA PRO A 49 18.92 -5.97 -1.38
C PRO A 49 18.19 -6.36 -0.10
N GLY A 50 17.40 -7.41 -0.17
CA GLY A 50 16.55 -7.89 0.93
C GLY A 50 15.20 -7.19 1.04
N ILE A 51 14.94 -6.14 0.24
CA ILE A 51 13.72 -5.35 0.27
C ILE A 51 13.08 -5.27 -1.12
N GLY A 52 13.83 -4.85 -2.15
CA GLY A 52 13.35 -4.62 -3.50
C GLY A 52 13.32 -3.14 -3.90
N THR A 53 12.62 -2.82 -4.99
CA THR A 53 12.35 -1.45 -5.42
C THR A 53 11.14 -0.92 -4.66
N LEU A 54 11.30 0.21 -3.96
CA LEU A 54 10.28 0.78 -3.09
C LEU A 54 9.50 1.92 -3.74
N TYR A 55 8.18 1.91 -3.52
CA TYR A 55 7.28 3.02 -3.80
C TYR A 55 6.47 3.39 -2.55
N VAL A 56 6.20 4.67 -2.36
CA VAL A 56 5.42 5.20 -1.23
C VAL A 56 4.59 6.41 -1.66
N ASP A 57 3.42 6.61 -1.06
CA ASP A 57 2.75 7.92 -1.10
C ASP A 57 3.50 8.86 -0.14
N PRO A 58 4.11 9.97 -0.61
CA PRO A 58 4.84 10.89 0.26
C PRO A 58 4.04 11.45 1.44
N LYS A 59 2.71 11.46 1.33
CA LYS A 59 1.81 11.94 2.40
C LYS A 59 1.74 10.99 3.59
N THR A 60 2.15 9.73 3.42
CA THR A 60 2.09 8.70 4.47
C THR A 60 3.43 8.50 5.18
N LEU A 61 4.43 9.32 4.87
CA LEU A 61 5.73 9.23 5.52
C LEU A 61 5.66 9.68 6.99
N PRO A 62 6.42 9.07 7.91
CA PRO A 62 7.37 7.98 7.66
C PRO A 62 6.75 6.58 7.69
N GLU A 63 5.50 6.42 8.10
CA GLU A 63 4.89 5.11 8.40
C GLU A 63 4.69 4.24 7.17
N GLY A 64 4.38 4.82 6.00
CA GLY A 64 3.98 4.09 4.81
C GLY A 64 2.47 3.91 4.68
N PRO A 65 1.97 2.98 3.84
CA PRO A 65 2.66 1.78 3.34
C PRO A 65 3.70 2.03 2.26
N PHE A 66 4.80 1.29 2.33
CA PHE A 66 5.77 1.16 1.24
C PHE A 66 5.47 -0.12 0.47
N LEU A 67 5.44 -0.02 -0.85
CA LEU A 67 5.25 -1.16 -1.75
C LEU A 67 6.60 -1.59 -2.28
N ALA A 68 6.98 -2.85 -2.07
CA ALA A 68 8.26 -3.41 -2.48
C ALA A 68 8.09 -4.38 -3.66
N TYR A 69 8.91 -4.20 -4.68
CA TYR A 69 8.85 -4.94 -5.93
C TYR A 69 10.18 -5.65 -6.23
N ASP A 70 10.08 -6.85 -6.80
CA ASP A 70 11.24 -7.58 -7.30
C ASP A 70 11.76 -7.01 -8.64
N HIS A 71 12.81 -7.64 -9.20
CA HIS A 71 13.37 -7.25 -10.49
C HIS A 71 12.45 -7.46 -11.69
N GLN A 72 11.38 -8.24 -11.56
CA GLN A 72 10.33 -8.40 -12.55
C GLN A 72 9.16 -7.45 -12.32
N GLU A 73 9.34 -6.43 -11.46
CA GLU A 73 8.33 -5.43 -11.12
C GLU A 73 7.07 -6.01 -10.45
N LYS A 74 7.16 -7.23 -9.89
CA LYS A 74 6.08 -7.86 -9.17
C LYS A 74 6.11 -7.46 -7.70
N LEU A 75 4.93 -7.10 -7.14
CA LEU A 75 4.81 -6.81 -5.71
C LEU A 75 5.17 -8.04 -4.88
N VAL A 76 6.10 -7.87 -3.95
CA VAL A 76 6.55 -8.94 -3.04
C VAL A 76 6.19 -8.67 -1.59
N SER A 77 6.13 -7.40 -1.18
CA SER A 77 5.72 -7.05 0.18
C SER A 77 5.13 -5.65 0.30
N THR A 78 4.38 -5.44 1.37
CA THR A 78 3.94 -4.13 1.88
C THR A 78 4.61 -3.90 3.22
N ILE A 79 5.26 -2.74 3.39
CA ILE A 79 6.11 -2.46 4.54
C ILE A 79 5.60 -1.23 5.27
N PHE A 80 5.56 -1.30 6.60
CA PHE A 80 5.35 -0.16 7.47
C PHE A 80 6.61 0.11 8.29
N MET A 81 6.94 1.37 8.49
CA MET A 81 7.99 1.82 9.40
C MET A 81 7.36 2.51 10.60
N ILE A 82 7.49 1.91 11.77
CA ILE A 82 6.88 2.42 13.00
C ILE A 82 7.97 3.00 13.90
N PRO A 83 8.04 4.35 14.04
CA PRO A 83 9.04 4.99 14.87
C PRO A 83 8.95 4.55 16.33
N LEU A 84 10.10 4.24 16.94
CA LEU A 84 10.14 3.78 18.33
C LEU A 84 9.58 4.83 19.29
N LYS A 85 9.86 6.10 19.05
CA LYS A 85 9.30 7.22 19.83
C LYS A 85 7.78 7.27 19.83
N ASP A 86 7.14 6.86 18.73
CA ASP A 86 5.69 6.85 18.60
C ASP A 86 5.07 5.66 19.35
N LEU A 87 5.78 4.51 19.40
CA LEU A 87 5.41 3.38 20.25
C LEU A 87 5.50 3.75 21.73
N ASP A 88 6.60 4.40 22.12
CA ASP A 88 6.81 4.87 23.50
C ASP A 88 5.74 5.91 23.90
N ALA A 89 5.31 6.74 22.96
CA ALA A 89 4.22 7.69 23.12
C ALA A 89 2.82 7.06 23.09
N GLN A 90 2.73 5.73 22.92
CA GLN A 90 1.47 4.98 22.83
C GLN A 90 0.56 5.44 21.68
N LYS A 91 1.15 5.93 20.59
CA LYS A 91 0.42 6.32 19.37
C LYS A 91 -0.32 5.10 18.83
N LYS A 92 -1.54 5.32 18.33
CA LYS A 92 -2.35 4.32 17.65
C LYS A 92 -2.33 4.53 16.15
N TRP A 93 -2.39 3.43 15.41
CA TRP A 93 -2.55 3.38 13.96
C TRP A 93 -3.70 2.43 13.63
N ASP A 94 -4.92 2.97 13.57
CA ASP A 94 -6.14 2.16 13.41
C ASP A 94 -6.57 2.02 11.94
N ASP A 95 -5.99 2.81 11.03
CA ASP A 95 -6.46 2.97 9.64
C ASP A 95 -5.34 2.95 8.59
N LEU A 96 -4.19 2.35 8.89
CA LEU A 96 -3.13 2.19 7.90
C LEU A 96 -3.63 1.36 6.71
N ALA A 97 -3.58 1.96 5.52
CA ALA A 97 -3.91 1.21 4.31
C ALA A 97 -2.93 0.04 4.12
N ALA A 98 -3.44 -1.14 3.79
CA ALA A 98 -2.65 -2.33 3.50
C ALA A 98 -2.87 -2.77 2.05
N PRO A 99 -2.38 -2.01 1.05
CA PRO A 99 -2.50 -2.38 -0.34
C PRO A 99 -1.68 -3.65 -0.62
N GLY A 100 -2.12 -4.40 -1.62
CA GLY A 100 -1.53 -5.67 -2.00
C GLY A 100 -2.55 -6.79 -1.92
N GLY A 101 -2.11 -7.99 -2.21
CA GLY A 101 -2.94 -9.18 -2.21
C GLY A 101 -2.94 -9.91 -0.87
N LYS A 102 -3.15 -11.22 -0.95
CA LYS A 102 -3.05 -12.11 0.20
C LYS A 102 -1.67 -11.97 0.87
N VAL A 103 -1.67 -11.86 2.20
CA VAL A 103 -0.45 -11.95 3.00
C VAL A 103 -0.16 -13.42 3.30
N ASP A 104 1.05 -13.85 2.99
CA ASP A 104 1.54 -15.20 3.29
C ASP A 104 2.06 -15.27 4.73
N HIS A 105 2.96 -14.35 5.09
CA HIS A 105 3.55 -14.25 6.43
C HIS A 105 3.99 -12.82 6.73
N VAL A 106 4.38 -12.58 7.97
CA VAL A 106 4.81 -11.27 8.47
C VAL A 106 6.20 -11.36 9.09
N SER A 107 7.06 -10.40 8.76
CA SER A 107 8.33 -10.17 9.46
C SER A 107 8.27 -8.86 10.24
N ILE A 108 8.82 -8.86 11.44
CA ILE A 108 8.93 -7.66 12.28
C ILE A 108 10.38 -7.58 12.76
N TYR A 109 11.06 -6.47 12.49
CA TYR A 109 12.44 -6.30 12.92
C TYR A 109 12.79 -4.84 13.20
N TYR A 110 13.70 -4.64 14.14
CA TYR A 110 14.26 -3.34 14.52
C TYR A 110 15.25 -2.82 13.47
N ASN A 111 15.21 -1.52 13.23
CA ASN A 111 16.19 -0.78 12.46
C ASN A 111 16.66 0.44 13.25
N ALA A 112 17.98 0.62 13.38
CA ALA A 112 18.55 1.73 14.13
C ALA A 112 18.44 3.08 13.43
N GLY A 113 18.02 3.09 12.18
CA GLY A 113 17.93 4.24 11.29
C GLY A 113 18.66 4.01 9.98
N HIS A 114 18.19 4.66 8.92
CA HIS A 114 18.79 4.63 7.58
C HIS A 114 18.53 5.96 6.85
N PRO A 115 19.16 6.22 5.69
CA PRO A 115 18.88 7.42 4.91
C PRO A 115 17.38 7.59 4.65
N GLY A 116 16.86 8.81 4.91
CA GLY A 116 15.44 9.13 4.83
C GLY A 116 14.67 8.93 6.13
N VAL A 117 15.05 7.99 7.01
CA VAL A 117 14.49 7.77 8.34
C VAL A 117 15.63 7.52 9.35
N PRO A 118 16.29 8.58 9.84
CA PRO A 118 17.46 8.44 10.73
C PRO A 118 17.09 7.96 12.14
N GLU A 119 15.82 7.96 12.49
CA GLU A 119 15.34 7.57 13.81
C GLU A 119 15.17 6.04 13.94
N PRO A 120 15.42 5.46 15.14
CA PRO A 120 15.12 4.06 15.40
C PRO A 120 13.65 3.74 15.16
N HIS A 121 13.39 2.65 14.48
CA HIS A 121 12.03 2.22 14.12
C HIS A 121 11.94 0.71 13.94
N TYR A 122 10.73 0.17 13.92
CA TYR A 122 10.46 -1.19 13.51
C TYR A 122 9.95 -1.21 12.07
N HIS A 123 10.43 -2.17 11.29
CA HIS A 123 9.81 -2.58 10.04
C HIS A 123 8.79 -3.68 10.33
N ILE A 124 7.57 -3.50 9.82
CA ILE A 124 6.54 -4.53 9.76
C ILE A 124 6.33 -4.84 8.29
N VAL A 125 6.71 -6.04 7.88
CA VAL A 125 6.71 -6.47 6.48
C VAL A 125 5.64 -7.52 6.26
N LEU A 126 4.62 -7.17 5.50
CA LEU A 126 3.57 -8.09 5.05
C LEU A 126 4.02 -8.72 3.72
N TRP A 127 4.47 -9.96 3.75
CA TRP A 127 4.92 -10.67 2.56
C TRP A 127 3.74 -11.21 1.76
N HIS A 128 3.72 -10.93 0.46
CA HIS A 128 2.72 -11.42 -0.51
C HIS A 128 3.20 -12.63 -1.28
N VAL A 129 4.41 -13.09 -1.00
CA VAL A 129 5.05 -14.26 -1.58
C VAL A 129 5.41 -15.28 -0.50
N PRO A 130 5.50 -16.58 -0.81
CA PRO A 130 5.94 -17.60 0.15
C PRO A 130 7.35 -17.32 0.68
N LYS A 131 7.64 -17.78 1.89
CA LYS A 131 8.95 -17.61 2.55
C LYS A 131 10.15 -17.98 1.65
N ALA A 132 10.04 -19.05 0.88
CA ALA A 132 11.09 -19.47 -0.04
C ALA A 132 11.34 -18.47 -1.19
N GLN A 133 10.41 -17.55 -1.45
CA GLN A 133 10.50 -16.54 -2.50
C GLN A 133 11.01 -15.17 -2.01
N GLU A 134 11.30 -14.99 -0.73
CA GLU A 134 11.99 -13.76 -0.25
C GLU A 134 13.32 -13.53 -0.97
N GLN A 135 13.97 -14.60 -1.44
CA GLN A 135 15.17 -14.51 -2.26
C GLN A 135 15.02 -13.71 -3.56
N LEU A 136 13.79 -13.47 -4.05
CA LEU A 136 13.51 -12.62 -5.22
C LEU A 136 14.01 -11.19 -5.04
N VAL A 137 14.18 -10.75 -3.80
CA VAL A 137 14.70 -9.43 -3.45
C VAL A 137 16.04 -9.48 -2.73
N ALA A 138 16.69 -10.65 -2.64
CA ALA A 138 17.95 -10.83 -1.90
C ALA A 138 19.15 -10.10 -2.55
N LYS A 139 19.11 -9.87 -3.87
CA LYS A 139 20.23 -9.27 -4.63
C LYS A 139 19.69 -8.31 -5.67
#